data_3cda194b9642b05bdb23904bc4010b84
#
_entry.id   3cda194b9642b05bdb23904bc4010b84
#
_cell.length_a   1.000
_cell.length_b   1.000
_cell.length_c   1.000
_cell.angle_alpha   90.00
_cell.angle_beta   90.00
_cell.angle_gamma   90.00
#
_symmetry.space_group_name_H-M   'P 1'
#
loop_
_entity.id
_entity.type
_entity.pdbx_description
1 polymer ?
#
loop_
_entity_poly.entity_id
_entity_poly.type
_entity_poly.pdbx_seq_one_letter_code
_entity_poly.pdbx_strand_id
1 'polypeptide(L)'
;IETQAGDVSAYIPTNVISITDGQLFLESSLFFSGQRPAVNVGLSVSRVGGDAQTKAMKKAAGAMRLDLAQYREMEVFTQFSSDLDEVTKKQLQYGQGLMRLLRQPQYHPMQQHEQVVLLIAALNHVMQDVPVEKIDQFRSEYLAYMQDAASALCAQIDQTGMLSKEDYQSVLQLAKQFQQSTAERYVPQTR
;
A
#
# COMPACT_ATOMS: atom_id res chain seq x y z
N ILE A 1 -20.34 13.64 -2.13
CA ILE A 1 -20.59 15.03 -1.76
C ILE A 1 -19.30 15.84 -1.75
N GLU A 2 -19.41 17.14 -1.96
CA GLU A 2 -18.29 18.05 -1.80
C GLU A 2 -18.24 18.58 -0.36
N THR A 3 -17.03 18.66 0.21
CA THR A 3 -16.79 19.32 1.50
C THR A 3 -16.19 20.70 1.25
N GLN A 4 -16.65 21.73 1.96
CA GLN A 4 -16.06 23.06 1.89
C GLN A 4 -14.76 23.07 2.72
N ALA A 5 -13.63 23.37 2.09
CA ALA A 5 -12.30 23.39 2.72
C ALA A 5 -11.92 22.10 3.48
N GLY A 6 -12.50 20.96 3.11
CA GLY A 6 -12.23 19.69 3.78
C GLY A 6 -12.99 19.49 5.11
N ASP A 7 -13.93 20.36 5.45
CA ASP A 7 -14.70 20.26 6.69
C ASP A 7 -15.73 19.12 6.61
N VAL A 8 -15.40 17.99 7.22
CA VAL A 8 -16.28 16.83 7.35
C VAL A 8 -17.26 16.94 8.53
N SER A 9 -17.07 17.92 9.41
CA SER A 9 -17.91 18.14 10.59
C SER A 9 -19.14 19.02 10.32
N ALA A 10 -19.20 19.63 9.13
CA ALA A 10 -20.36 20.39 8.69
C ALA A 10 -21.63 19.54 8.64
N TYR A 11 -22.79 20.18 8.70
CA TYR A 11 -24.09 19.52 8.82
C TYR A 11 -24.38 18.49 7.72
N ILE A 12 -24.12 18.83 6.45
CA ILE A 12 -24.39 17.92 5.32
C ILE A 12 -23.44 16.71 5.32
N PRO A 13 -22.09 16.87 5.39
CA PRO A 13 -21.17 15.74 5.50
C PRO A 13 -21.49 14.81 6.67
N THR A 14 -21.75 15.37 7.84
CA THR A 14 -22.07 14.58 9.05
C THR A 14 -23.30 13.72 8.86
N ASN A 15 -24.38 14.28 8.29
CA ASN A 15 -25.60 13.53 8.01
C ASN A 15 -25.37 12.42 6.99
N VAL A 16 -24.65 12.71 5.90
CA VAL A 16 -24.36 11.69 4.87
C VAL A 16 -23.51 10.54 5.43
N ILE A 17 -22.48 10.85 6.22
CA ILE A 17 -21.64 9.84 6.89
C ILE A 17 -22.48 8.96 7.84
N SER A 18 -23.48 9.54 8.51
CA SER A 18 -24.33 8.79 9.45
C SER A 18 -25.32 7.84 8.75
N ILE A 19 -25.71 8.16 7.53
CA ILE A 19 -26.69 7.39 6.73
C ILE A 19 -25.99 6.26 5.93
N THR A 20 -24.76 6.50 5.49
CA THR A 20 -24.00 5.56 4.63
C THR A 20 -23.17 4.57 5.46
N ASP A 21 -22.72 3.48 4.81
CA ASP A 21 -21.86 2.46 5.44
C ASP A 21 -20.39 2.87 5.56
N GLY A 22 -20.09 4.12 5.32
CA GLY A 22 -18.76 4.68 5.43
C GLY A 22 -18.49 5.77 4.40
N GLN A 23 -17.26 6.24 4.36
CA GLN A 23 -16.80 7.28 3.45
C GLN A 23 -15.40 7.00 2.94
N LEU A 24 -15.16 7.38 1.68
CA LEU A 24 -13.83 7.57 1.13
C LEU A 24 -13.53 9.07 1.11
N PHE A 25 -12.60 9.52 1.93
CA PHE A 25 -12.23 10.93 2.03
C PHE A 25 -11.11 11.26 1.05
N LEU A 26 -11.39 12.13 0.09
CA LEU A 26 -10.40 12.63 -0.87
C LEU A 26 -9.86 13.97 -0.41
N GLU A 27 -8.54 14.12 -0.40
CA GLU A 27 -7.85 15.27 0.15
C GLU A 27 -7.06 16.00 -0.95
N SER A 28 -7.29 17.30 -1.09
CA SER A 28 -6.64 18.13 -2.12
C SER A 28 -5.11 18.16 -1.96
N SER A 29 -4.62 18.21 -0.73
CA SER A 29 -3.17 18.18 -0.44
C SER A 29 -2.50 16.91 -0.96
N LEU A 30 -3.13 15.74 -0.80
CA LEU A 30 -2.66 14.48 -1.35
C LEU A 30 -2.69 14.49 -2.89
N PHE A 31 -3.73 15.06 -3.49
CA PHE A 31 -3.81 15.19 -4.95
C PHE A 31 -2.68 16.03 -5.52
N PHE A 32 -2.42 17.19 -4.93
CA PHE A 32 -1.36 18.09 -5.37
C PHE A 32 0.04 17.56 -5.10
N SER A 33 0.23 16.75 -4.05
CA SER A 33 1.49 16.01 -3.80
C SER A 33 1.71 14.84 -4.77
N GLY A 34 0.75 14.58 -5.68
CA GLY A 34 0.82 13.51 -6.67
C GLY A 34 0.36 12.14 -6.16
N GLN A 35 -0.24 12.07 -4.97
CA GLN A 35 -0.90 10.85 -4.50
C GLN A 35 -2.24 10.70 -5.20
N ARG A 36 -2.35 9.72 -6.09
CA ARG A 36 -3.57 9.44 -6.87
C ARG A 36 -3.86 7.95 -6.88
N PRO A 37 -5.06 7.53 -6.44
CA PRO A 37 -6.15 8.35 -5.91
C PRO A 37 -5.77 9.06 -4.59
N ALA A 38 -6.32 10.26 -4.39
CA ALA A 38 -6.00 11.13 -3.27
C ALA A 38 -6.76 10.74 -1.98
N VAL A 39 -6.81 9.45 -1.68
CA VAL A 39 -7.57 8.88 -0.55
C VAL A 39 -6.80 9.07 0.75
N ASN A 40 -7.40 9.77 1.69
CA ASN A 40 -6.91 9.82 3.06
C ASN A 40 -7.35 8.54 3.79
N VAL A 41 -6.41 7.60 3.98
CA VAL A 41 -6.67 6.30 4.62
C VAL A 41 -7.07 6.43 6.09
N GLY A 42 -6.59 7.45 6.79
CA GLY A 42 -6.91 7.70 8.20
C GLY A 42 -8.35 8.14 8.42
N LEU A 43 -8.86 9.03 7.56
CA LEU A 43 -10.21 9.59 7.63
C LEU A 43 -11.25 8.74 6.88
N SER A 44 -10.80 7.84 6.01
CA SER A 44 -11.68 6.93 5.28
C SER A 44 -12.08 5.74 6.17
N VAL A 45 -13.36 5.44 6.21
CA VAL A 45 -13.92 4.37 7.02
C VAL A 45 -14.90 3.55 6.19
N SER A 46 -14.86 2.24 6.33
CA SER A 46 -15.89 1.33 5.83
C SER A 46 -16.36 0.43 6.97
N ARG A 47 -17.65 0.47 7.27
CA ARG A 47 -18.27 -0.37 8.32
C ARG A 47 -18.33 -1.84 7.89
N VAL A 48 -18.48 -2.09 6.60
CA VAL A 48 -18.61 -3.44 6.02
C VAL A 48 -17.38 -3.89 5.23
N GLY A 49 -16.41 -2.99 4.98
CA GLY A 49 -15.27 -3.27 4.10
C GLY A 49 -14.44 -4.48 4.53
N GLY A 50 -14.25 -4.67 5.83
CA GLY A 50 -13.53 -5.84 6.34
C GLY A 50 -14.22 -7.16 6.05
N ASP A 51 -15.55 -7.20 6.05
CA ASP A 51 -16.33 -8.41 5.76
C ASP A 51 -16.52 -8.65 4.26
N ALA A 52 -16.50 -7.57 3.48
CA ALA A 52 -16.55 -7.64 2.02
C ALA A 52 -15.22 -8.08 1.37
N GLN A 53 -14.10 -7.97 2.07
CA GLN A 53 -12.80 -8.43 1.57
C GLN A 53 -12.75 -9.96 1.45
N THR A 54 -12.09 -10.42 0.38
CA THR A 54 -11.72 -11.84 0.29
C THR A 54 -10.75 -12.21 1.41
N LYS A 55 -10.69 -13.50 1.75
CA LYS A 55 -9.79 -13.98 2.82
C LYS A 55 -8.31 -13.71 2.48
N ALA A 56 -7.95 -13.80 1.19
CA ALA A 56 -6.62 -13.47 0.71
C ALA A 56 -6.27 -12.00 0.95
N MET A 57 -7.16 -11.08 0.56
CA MET A 57 -6.96 -9.64 0.77
C MET A 57 -6.91 -9.29 2.26
N LYS A 58 -7.82 -9.82 3.07
CA LYS A 58 -7.86 -9.59 4.52
C LYS A 58 -6.55 -10.00 5.20
N LYS A 59 -5.97 -11.12 4.74
CA LYS A 59 -4.70 -11.64 5.26
C LYS A 59 -3.51 -10.80 4.79
N ALA A 60 -3.53 -10.34 3.54
CA ALA A 60 -2.45 -9.56 2.96
C ALA A 60 -2.41 -8.11 3.48
N ALA A 61 -3.57 -7.46 3.69
CA ALA A 61 -3.66 -6.03 4.00
C ALA A 61 -3.70 -5.71 5.51
N GLY A 62 -3.64 -6.71 6.40
CA GLY A 62 -3.97 -6.56 7.81
C GLY A 62 -3.19 -5.48 8.57
N ALA A 63 -1.90 -5.32 8.31
CA ALA A 63 -1.05 -4.32 8.99
C ALA A 63 -1.03 -2.95 8.31
N MET A 64 -1.50 -2.83 7.07
CA MET A 64 -1.27 -1.66 6.22
C MET A 64 -1.77 -0.34 6.82
N ARG A 65 -2.94 -0.34 7.46
CA ARG A 65 -3.48 0.89 8.06
C ARG A 65 -2.62 1.38 9.22
N LEU A 66 -2.09 0.46 10.01
CA LEU A 66 -1.22 0.78 11.14
C LEU A 66 0.11 1.37 10.65
N ASP A 67 0.73 0.72 9.65
CA ASP A 67 2.00 1.17 9.08
C ASP A 67 1.88 2.56 8.45
N LEU A 68 0.78 2.82 7.73
CA LEU A 68 0.51 4.15 7.16
C LEU A 68 0.21 5.21 8.22
N ALA A 69 -0.46 4.85 9.32
CA ALA A 69 -0.69 5.76 10.43
C ALA A 69 0.65 6.14 11.11
N GLN A 70 1.50 5.16 11.38
CA GLN A 70 2.83 5.40 11.94
C GLN A 70 3.70 6.26 11.02
N TYR A 71 3.65 6.00 9.71
CA TYR A 71 4.37 6.83 8.74
C TYR A 71 3.91 8.30 8.81
N ARG A 72 2.61 8.56 8.85
CA ARG A 72 2.08 9.93 8.91
C ARG A 72 2.49 10.66 10.18
N GLU A 73 2.46 9.98 11.32
CA GLU A 73 2.94 10.56 12.58
C GLU A 73 4.42 10.97 12.48
N MET A 74 5.26 10.08 11.93
CA MET A 74 6.67 10.38 11.73
C MET A 74 6.90 11.49 10.71
N GLU A 75 6.15 11.54 9.62
CA GLU A 75 6.25 12.58 8.59
C GLU A 75 6.04 13.98 9.19
N VAL A 76 5.08 14.14 10.11
CA VAL A 76 4.85 15.40 10.81
C VAL A 76 6.06 15.77 11.69
N PHE A 77 6.65 14.81 12.38
CA PHE A 77 7.83 15.07 13.23
C PHE A 77 9.07 15.50 12.42
N THR A 78 9.24 14.98 11.21
CA THR A 78 10.39 15.32 10.36
C THR A 78 10.40 16.76 9.89
N GLN A 79 9.23 17.42 9.85
CA GLN A 79 9.15 18.84 9.50
C GLN A 79 9.79 19.73 10.56
N PHE A 80 10.00 19.24 11.77
CA PHE A 80 10.55 19.99 12.90
C PHE A 80 11.96 19.55 13.33
N SER A 81 12.47 18.45 12.80
CA SER A 81 13.78 17.89 13.18
C SER A 81 14.71 17.78 11.98
N SER A 82 15.88 18.41 12.08
CA SER A 82 16.92 18.35 11.06
C SER A 82 17.83 17.12 11.16
N ASP A 83 17.91 16.49 12.33
CA ASP A 83 18.73 15.32 12.59
C ASP A 83 17.85 14.10 12.90
N LEU A 84 17.72 13.22 11.93
CA LEU A 84 17.01 11.95 12.08
C LEU A 84 18.02 10.81 12.25
N ASP A 85 17.75 9.92 13.18
CA ASP A 85 18.50 8.68 13.31
C ASP A 85 18.25 7.73 12.13
N GLU A 86 19.13 6.76 11.94
CA GLU A 86 19.06 5.82 10.83
C GLU A 86 17.80 4.92 10.87
N VAL A 87 17.28 4.65 12.06
CA VAL A 87 16.06 3.84 12.23
C VAL A 87 14.85 4.62 11.73
N THR A 88 14.73 5.87 12.14
CA THR A 88 13.65 6.77 11.68
C THR A 88 13.71 7.02 10.17
N LYS A 89 14.91 7.21 9.61
CA LYS A 89 15.08 7.34 8.15
C LYS A 89 14.58 6.11 7.39
N LYS A 90 14.91 4.91 7.84
CA LYS A 90 14.44 3.65 7.24
C LYS A 90 12.92 3.49 7.35
N GLN A 91 12.33 3.86 8.47
CA GLN A 91 10.89 3.82 8.64
C GLN A 91 10.17 4.81 7.73
N LEU A 92 10.72 6.03 7.57
CA LEU A 92 10.20 7.02 6.63
C LEU A 92 10.30 6.52 5.17
N GLN A 93 11.45 5.95 4.78
CA GLN A 93 11.63 5.37 3.46
C GLN A 93 10.63 4.25 3.19
N TYR A 94 10.41 3.38 4.17
CA TYR A 94 9.40 2.32 4.09
C TYR A 94 7.99 2.89 3.88
N GLY A 95 7.58 3.87 4.68
CA GLY A 95 6.26 4.51 4.55
C GLY A 95 6.09 5.27 3.23
N GLN A 96 7.13 5.97 2.76
CA GLN A 96 7.13 6.59 1.43
C GLN A 96 6.99 5.56 0.31
N GLY A 97 7.66 4.41 0.45
CA GLY A 97 7.53 3.28 -0.46
C GLY A 97 6.10 2.75 -0.51
N LEU A 98 5.46 2.57 0.66
CA LEU A 98 4.05 2.18 0.74
C LEU A 98 3.12 3.20 0.08
N MET A 99 3.31 4.49 0.35
CA MET A 99 2.53 5.56 -0.27
C MET A 99 2.71 5.56 -1.80
N ARG A 100 3.93 5.33 -2.28
CA ARG A 100 4.20 5.22 -3.72
C ARG A 100 3.52 4.01 -4.34
N LEU A 101 3.55 2.86 -3.67
CA LEU A 101 2.91 1.62 -4.12
C LEU A 101 1.39 1.77 -4.28
N LEU A 102 0.75 2.59 -3.43
CA LEU A 102 -0.69 2.85 -3.48
C LEU A 102 -1.12 3.78 -4.63
N ARG A 103 -0.19 4.39 -5.34
CA ARG A 103 -0.53 5.16 -6.53
C ARG A 103 -1.01 4.24 -7.64
N GLN A 104 -2.13 4.61 -8.23
CA GLN A 104 -2.76 3.83 -9.28
C GLN A 104 -3.12 4.73 -10.47
N PRO A 105 -2.70 4.39 -11.70
CA PRO A 105 -3.12 5.11 -12.88
C PRO A 105 -4.64 5.01 -13.08
N GLN A 106 -5.23 6.07 -13.62
CA GLN A 106 -6.64 6.06 -13.96
C GLN A 106 -6.93 5.01 -15.05
N TYR A 107 -8.04 4.29 -14.91
CA TYR A 107 -8.47 3.21 -15.82
C TYR A 107 -7.55 1.99 -15.92
N HIS A 108 -6.65 1.81 -14.95
CA HIS A 108 -5.80 0.62 -14.86
C HIS A 108 -6.06 -0.11 -13.53
N PRO A 109 -7.19 -0.81 -13.39
CA PRO A 109 -7.46 -1.62 -12.21
C PRO A 109 -6.49 -2.81 -12.15
N MET A 110 -6.07 -3.16 -10.94
CA MET A 110 -5.23 -4.32 -10.70
C MET A 110 -6.09 -5.55 -10.41
N GLN A 111 -5.64 -6.72 -10.87
CA GLN A 111 -6.25 -8.00 -10.49
C GLN A 111 -6.07 -8.27 -9.00
N GLN A 112 -6.91 -9.13 -8.43
CA GLN A 112 -6.86 -9.41 -7.00
C GLN A 112 -5.53 -10.05 -6.57
N HIS A 113 -5.02 -11.02 -7.34
CA HIS A 113 -3.74 -11.64 -7.03
C HIS A 113 -2.60 -10.62 -7.05
N GLU A 114 -2.58 -9.69 -8.02
CA GLU A 114 -1.56 -8.63 -8.10
C GLU A 114 -1.52 -7.79 -6.83
N GLN A 115 -2.71 -7.37 -6.35
CA GLN A 115 -2.83 -6.62 -5.11
C GLN A 115 -2.33 -7.43 -3.91
N VAL A 116 -2.74 -8.69 -3.79
CA VAL A 116 -2.38 -9.57 -2.68
C VAL A 116 -0.87 -9.82 -2.62
N VAL A 117 -0.23 -10.20 -3.74
CA VAL A 117 1.21 -10.49 -3.74
C VAL A 117 2.05 -9.26 -3.49
N LEU A 118 1.64 -8.09 -4.02
CA LEU A 118 2.30 -6.82 -3.74
C LEU A 118 2.21 -6.42 -2.28
N LEU A 119 1.04 -6.53 -1.66
CA LEU A 119 0.85 -6.21 -0.25
C LEU A 119 1.66 -7.14 0.65
N ILE A 120 1.74 -8.43 0.34
CA ILE A 120 2.58 -9.37 1.08
C ILE A 120 4.05 -8.95 0.99
N ALA A 121 4.56 -8.63 -0.19
CA ALA A 121 5.94 -8.18 -0.35
C ALA A 121 6.21 -6.87 0.39
N ALA A 122 5.32 -5.89 0.25
CA ALA A 122 5.46 -4.57 0.87
C ALA A 122 5.46 -4.63 2.40
N LEU A 123 4.44 -5.27 2.99
CA LEU A 123 4.27 -5.35 4.44
C LEU A 123 5.26 -6.31 5.13
N ASN A 124 6.01 -7.11 4.37
CA ASN A 124 7.15 -7.87 4.89
C ASN A 124 8.51 -7.22 4.53
N HIS A 125 8.51 -5.91 4.26
CA HIS A 125 9.71 -5.09 4.05
C HIS A 125 10.61 -5.52 2.87
N VAL A 126 10.08 -6.29 1.92
CA VAL A 126 10.85 -6.74 0.74
C VAL A 126 11.29 -5.56 -0.15
N MET A 127 10.55 -4.45 -0.11
CA MET A 127 10.85 -3.24 -0.88
C MET A 127 11.54 -2.14 -0.06
N GLN A 128 11.94 -2.41 1.18
CA GLN A 128 12.41 -1.37 2.09
C GLN A 128 13.66 -0.64 1.58
N ASP A 129 14.56 -1.35 0.92
CA ASP A 129 15.80 -0.80 0.40
C ASP A 129 15.68 -0.29 -1.06
N VAL A 130 14.50 -0.39 -1.65
CA VAL A 130 14.22 0.12 -3.00
C VAL A 130 14.02 1.63 -2.95
N PRO A 131 14.77 2.44 -3.73
CA PRO A 131 14.53 3.87 -3.82
C PRO A 131 13.09 4.17 -4.26
N VAL A 132 12.49 5.20 -3.65
CA VAL A 132 11.07 5.55 -3.87
C VAL A 132 10.77 5.78 -5.36
N GLU A 133 11.71 6.34 -6.10
CA GLU A 133 11.60 6.61 -7.54
C GLU A 133 11.54 5.33 -8.38
N LYS A 134 12.09 4.23 -7.86
CA LYS A 134 12.15 2.92 -8.54
C LYS A 134 11.02 1.96 -8.13
N ILE A 135 10.16 2.33 -7.19
CA ILE A 135 9.07 1.47 -6.70
C ILE A 135 8.13 1.05 -7.84
N ASP A 136 7.79 1.94 -8.76
CA ASP A 136 6.90 1.59 -9.89
C ASP A 136 7.56 0.57 -10.83
N GLN A 137 8.86 0.69 -11.07
CA GLN A 137 9.61 -0.28 -11.86
C GLN A 137 9.68 -1.63 -11.13
N PHE A 138 10.04 -1.62 -9.85
CA PHE A 138 10.06 -2.82 -9.01
C PHE A 138 8.71 -3.52 -9.02
N ARG A 139 7.62 -2.78 -8.84
CA ARG A 139 6.24 -3.31 -8.89
C ARG A 139 5.97 -4.05 -10.18
N SER A 140 6.28 -3.44 -11.33
CA SER A 140 6.02 -4.03 -12.65
C SER A 140 6.86 -5.30 -12.89
N GLU A 141 8.14 -5.27 -12.54
CA GLU A 141 9.04 -6.42 -12.70
C GLU A 141 8.66 -7.56 -11.73
N TYR A 142 8.30 -7.22 -10.49
CA TYR A 142 7.86 -8.21 -9.50
C TYR A 142 6.55 -8.90 -9.88
N LEU A 143 5.57 -8.15 -10.38
CA LEU A 143 4.31 -8.74 -10.86
C LEU A 143 4.54 -9.68 -12.05
N ALA A 144 5.37 -9.30 -13.00
CA ALA A 144 5.75 -10.16 -14.11
C ALA A 144 6.44 -11.44 -13.62
N TYR A 145 7.40 -11.31 -12.69
CA TYR A 145 8.07 -12.46 -12.08
C TYR A 145 7.08 -13.39 -11.35
N MET A 146 6.13 -12.87 -10.59
CA MET A 146 5.12 -13.67 -9.91
C MET A 146 4.19 -14.40 -10.88
N GLN A 147 3.83 -13.75 -11.98
CA GLN A 147 3.02 -14.37 -13.03
C GLN A 147 3.74 -15.56 -13.67
N ASP A 148 5.05 -15.48 -13.85
CA ASP A 148 5.85 -16.57 -14.42
C ASP A 148 6.15 -17.67 -13.40
N ALA A 149 6.55 -17.30 -12.17
CA ALA A 149 7.00 -18.25 -11.15
C ALA A 149 5.88 -18.94 -10.40
N ALA A 150 4.68 -18.31 -10.31
CA ALA A 150 3.56 -18.77 -9.48
C ALA A 150 2.19 -18.59 -10.16
N SER A 151 2.10 -18.77 -11.48
CA SER A 151 0.86 -18.55 -12.26
C SER A 151 -0.35 -19.33 -11.71
N ALA A 152 -0.16 -20.58 -11.31
CA ALA A 152 -1.22 -21.40 -10.72
C ALA A 152 -1.75 -20.80 -9.40
N LEU A 153 -0.86 -20.30 -8.55
CA LEU A 153 -1.23 -19.65 -7.29
C LEU A 153 -1.94 -18.30 -7.55
N CYS A 154 -1.47 -17.52 -8.51
CA CYS A 154 -2.14 -16.28 -8.92
C CYS A 154 -3.58 -16.55 -9.39
N ALA A 155 -3.76 -17.54 -10.27
CA ALA A 155 -5.07 -17.96 -10.75
C ALA A 155 -5.97 -18.48 -9.61
N GLN A 156 -5.44 -19.24 -8.67
CA GLN A 156 -6.17 -19.71 -7.49
C GLN A 156 -6.68 -18.54 -6.63
N ILE A 157 -5.84 -17.54 -6.39
CA ILE A 157 -6.25 -16.35 -5.62
C ILE A 157 -7.40 -15.63 -6.31
N ASP A 158 -7.34 -15.43 -7.62
CA ASP A 158 -8.39 -14.74 -8.38
C ASP A 158 -9.71 -15.53 -8.40
N GLN A 159 -9.64 -16.84 -8.54
CA GLN A 159 -10.83 -17.69 -8.64
C GLN A 159 -11.50 -17.93 -7.28
N THR A 160 -10.73 -18.10 -6.23
CA THR A 160 -11.24 -18.54 -4.92
C THR A 160 -11.27 -17.44 -3.87
N GLY A 161 -10.49 -16.38 -4.02
CA GLY A 161 -10.29 -15.37 -2.99
C GLY A 161 -9.63 -15.91 -1.72
N MET A 162 -9.02 -17.11 -1.78
CA MET A 162 -8.42 -17.79 -0.64
C MET A 162 -6.90 -17.72 -0.70
N LEU A 163 -6.26 -17.72 0.46
CA LEU A 163 -4.81 -17.81 0.61
C LEU A 163 -4.51 -18.66 1.85
N SER A 164 -3.93 -19.83 1.67
CA SER A 164 -3.51 -20.69 2.79
C SER A 164 -2.32 -20.08 3.54
N LYS A 165 -1.87 -20.70 4.62
CA LYS A 165 -0.61 -20.29 5.27
C LYS A 165 0.60 -20.62 4.42
N GLU A 166 0.56 -21.76 3.79
CA GLU A 166 1.59 -22.30 2.91
C GLU A 166 1.74 -21.40 1.67
N ASP A 167 0.62 -21.01 1.05
CA ASP A 167 0.61 -20.08 -0.09
C ASP A 167 1.21 -18.72 0.29
N TYR A 168 0.84 -18.18 1.46
CA TYR A 168 1.41 -16.94 1.96
C TYR A 168 2.94 -17.01 2.10
N GLN A 169 3.45 -18.11 2.67
CA GLN A 169 4.90 -18.32 2.82
C GLN A 169 5.58 -18.49 1.46
N SER A 170 4.94 -19.17 0.51
CA SER A 170 5.44 -19.34 -0.85
C SER A 170 5.57 -17.98 -1.56
N VAL A 171 4.55 -17.13 -1.48
CA VAL A 171 4.60 -15.76 -2.02
C VAL A 171 5.74 -14.97 -1.37
N LEU A 172 5.87 -15.01 -0.06
CA LEU A 172 6.93 -14.30 0.66
C LEU A 172 8.33 -14.80 0.28
N GLN A 173 8.49 -16.10 0.13
CA GLN A 173 9.76 -16.69 -0.31
C GLN A 173 10.12 -16.22 -1.73
N LEU A 174 9.18 -16.28 -2.67
CA LEU A 174 9.39 -15.78 -4.03
C LEU A 174 9.70 -14.29 -4.06
N ALA A 175 9.01 -13.49 -3.25
CA ALA A 175 9.30 -12.06 -3.12
C ALA A 175 10.73 -11.78 -2.65
N LYS A 176 11.22 -12.54 -1.64
CA LYS A 176 12.61 -12.44 -1.16
C LYS A 176 13.62 -12.91 -2.22
N GLN A 177 13.31 -13.97 -2.96
CA GLN A 177 14.16 -14.44 -4.05
C GLN A 177 14.26 -13.37 -5.15
N PHE A 178 13.13 -12.75 -5.52
CA PHE A 178 13.13 -11.64 -6.45
C PHE A 178 13.98 -10.46 -5.97
N GLN A 179 13.80 -10.04 -4.71
CA GLN A 179 14.61 -8.99 -4.10
C GLN A 179 16.11 -9.30 -4.19
N GLN A 180 16.52 -10.51 -3.82
CA GLN A 180 17.93 -10.93 -3.86
C GLN A 180 18.49 -10.92 -5.29
N SER A 181 17.73 -11.44 -6.26
CA SER A 181 18.17 -11.51 -7.67
C SER A 181 18.25 -10.14 -8.35
N THR A 182 17.55 -9.14 -7.81
CA THR A 182 17.48 -7.77 -8.37
C THR A 182 18.16 -6.72 -7.50
N ALA A 183 18.80 -7.12 -6.40
CA ALA A 183 19.40 -6.20 -5.41
C ALA A 183 20.37 -5.20 -6.07
N GLU A 184 21.22 -5.64 -6.98
CA GLU A 184 22.18 -4.76 -7.67
C GLU A 184 21.52 -3.64 -8.50
N ARG A 185 20.28 -3.83 -8.95
CA ARG A 185 19.53 -2.84 -9.75
C ARG A 185 18.88 -1.77 -8.89
N TYR A 186 18.46 -2.15 -7.68
CA TYR A 186 17.61 -1.31 -6.83
C TYR A 186 18.34 -0.74 -5.61
N VAL A 187 19.29 -1.48 -5.03
CA VAL A 187 20.08 -0.98 -3.90
C VAL A 187 21.15 -0.01 -4.41
N PRO A 188 21.23 1.24 -3.90
CA PRO A 188 22.30 2.14 -4.25
C PRO A 188 23.64 1.50 -3.86
N GLN A 189 24.55 1.33 -4.83
CA GLN A 189 25.93 1.01 -4.51
C GLN A 189 26.50 2.21 -3.76
N THR A 190 26.67 2.07 -2.46
CA THR A 190 27.41 3.03 -1.64
C THR A 190 28.84 3.13 -2.21
N ARG A 191 29.11 4.23 -2.91
CA ARG A 191 30.47 4.67 -3.23
C ARG A 191 31.07 5.43 -2.08
#